data_bad4773b57b0fae2994c3735796a8135
#
_entry.id   bad4773b57b0fae2994c3735796a8135
#
_cell.length_a   1.000
_cell.length_b   1.000
_cell.length_c   1.000
_cell.angle_alpha   90.00
_cell.angle_beta   90.00
_cell.angle_gamma   90.00
#
_symmetry.space_group_name_H-M   'P 1'
#
loop_
_entity.id
_entity.type
_entity.pdbx_description
1 polymer ?
#
loop_
_entity_poly.entity_id
_entity_poly.type
_entity_poly.pdbx_seq_one_letter_code
_entity_poly.pdbx_strand_id
1 'polypeptide(L)'
;MHELSIARSIVELVEEQADNRGASVVEELELEIGHLSGVEIQTLAFALDSAIKGSKLEKARIIRHYIEGEGQCSDCETILFSPCPHCGSYLVKILKGKELRMKSIVIKKE
;
A
#
# COMPACT_ATOMS: atom_id res chain seq x y z
N MET A 1 -11.35 -7.63 -4.70
CA MET A 1 -10.46 -7.73 -3.53
C MET A 1 -11.13 -7.11 -2.31
N HIS A 2 -10.88 -7.64 -1.15
CA HIS A 2 -11.57 -7.22 0.07
C HIS A 2 -10.77 -6.14 0.81
N GLU A 3 -10.97 -4.89 0.43
CA GLU A 3 -10.22 -3.75 0.98
C GLU A 3 -10.41 -3.61 2.49
N LEU A 4 -11.59 -3.93 3.02
CA LEU A 4 -11.80 -3.89 4.48
C LEU A 4 -10.93 -4.91 5.22
N SER A 5 -10.79 -6.12 4.68
CA SER A 5 -9.91 -7.13 5.26
C SER A 5 -8.45 -6.69 5.21
N ILE A 6 -8.05 -6.06 4.11
CA ILE A 6 -6.69 -5.52 3.94
C ILE A 6 -6.46 -4.42 4.97
N ALA A 7 -7.41 -3.50 5.12
CA ALA A 7 -7.30 -2.41 6.08
C ALA A 7 -7.17 -2.93 7.52
N ARG A 8 -7.97 -3.92 7.90
CA ARG A 8 -7.89 -4.55 9.21
C ARG A 8 -6.54 -5.23 9.44
N SER A 9 -6.05 -5.93 8.43
CA SER A 9 -4.73 -6.58 8.51
C SER A 9 -3.62 -5.57 8.70
N ILE A 10 -3.68 -4.44 8.02
CA ILE A 10 -2.70 -3.36 8.18
C ILE A 10 -2.73 -2.84 9.62
N VAL A 11 -3.91 -2.55 10.15
CA VAL A 11 -4.06 -2.05 11.52
C VAL A 11 -3.52 -3.06 12.53
N GLU A 12 -3.86 -4.35 12.37
CA GLU A 12 -3.39 -5.40 13.27
C GLU A 12 -1.87 -5.53 13.26
N LEU A 13 -1.26 -5.50 12.08
CA LEU A 13 0.20 -5.59 11.94
C LEU A 13 0.89 -4.39 12.57
N VAL A 14 0.35 -3.20 12.37
CA VAL A 14 0.92 -1.98 12.96
C VAL A 14 0.79 -2.00 14.47
N GLU A 15 -0.35 -2.42 15.00
CA GLU A 15 -0.56 -2.54 16.45
C GLU A 15 0.39 -3.58 17.05
N GLU A 16 0.59 -4.69 16.37
CA GLU A 16 1.54 -5.72 16.81
C GLU A 16 2.96 -5.16 16.89
N GLN A 17 3.39 -4.41 15.88
CA GLN A 17 4.70 -3.77 15.88
C GLN A 17 4.82 -2.76 17.01
N ALA A 18 3.78 -1.98 17.26
CA ALA A 18 3.77 -1.03 18.35
C ALA A 18 3.85 -1.73 19.71
N ASP A 19 3.07 -2.79 19.90
CA ASP A 19 3.06 -3.58 21.12
C ASP A 19 4.44 -4.20 21.40
N ASN A 20 5.07 -4.74 20.39
CA ASN A 20 6.40 -5.35 20.50
C ASN A 20 7.46 -4.35 20.96
N ARG A 21 7.22 -3.06 20.76
CA ARG A 21 8.13 -1.99 21.16
C ARG A 21 7.66 -1.23 22.39
N GLY A 22 6.60 -1.68 23.03
CA GLY A 22 6.06 -1.04 24.23
C GLY A 22 5.42 0.31 23.96
N ALA A 23 4.96 0.55 22.74
CA ALA A 23 4.33 1.81 22.38
C ALA A 23 2.83 1.77 22.64
N SER A 24 2.29 2.87 23.14
CA SER A 24 0.84 3.01 23.40
C SER A 24 0.10 3.67 22.25
N VAL A 25 0.79 4.44 21.43
CA VAL A 25 0.20 5.23 20.36
C VAL A 25 1.06 5.14 19.09
N VAL A 26 0.41 5.05 17.96
CA VAL A 26 1.05 5.22 16.66
C VAL A 26 0.79 6.65 16.22
N GLU A 27 1.84 7.39 15.92
CA GLU A 27 1.74 8.80 15.50
C GLU A 27 1.63 8.93 13.99
N GLU A 28 2.30 8.04 13.26
CA GLU A 28 2.36 8.13 11.81
C GLU A 28 2.54 6.76 11.18
N LEU A 29 1.90 6.55 10.07
CA LEU A 29 2.02 5.34 9.25
C LEU A 29 2.22 5.75 7.80
N GLU A 30 3.28 5.27 7.17
CA GLU A 30 3.48 5.44 5.74
C GLU A 30 3.20 4.14 5.00
N LEU A 31 2.39 4.23 3.97
CA LEU A 31 2.03 3.10 3.12
C LEU A 31 2.47 3.35 1.69
N GLU A 32 2.88 2.30 1.00
CA GLU A 32 3.07 2.33 -0.45
C GLU A 32 1.98 1.47 -1.08
N ILE A 33 1.21 2.07 -1.98
CA ILE A 33 0.08 1.43 -2.64
C ILE A 33 0.27 1.54 -4.15
N GLY A 34 0.49 0.41 -4.81
CA GLY A 34 0.68 0.37 -6.24
C GLY A 34 -0.63 0.41 -7.02
N HIS A 35 -0.66 1.15 -8.10
CA HIS A 35 -1.83 1.19 -9.00
C HIS A 35 -2.13 -0.19 -9.61
N LEU A 36 -1.13 -1.06 -9.72
CA LEU A 36 -1.26 -2.42 -10.26
C LEU A 36 -1.38 -3.48 -9.17
N SER A 37 -1.61 -3.08 -7.90
CA SER A 37 -1.73 -4.02 -6.79
C SER A 37 -3.04 -4.82 -6.79
N GLY A 38 -4.01 -4.41 -7.60
CA GLY A 38 -5.33 -5.01 -7.61
C GLY A 38 -6.26 -4.44 -6.55
N VAL A 39 -5.79 -3.49 -5.75
CA VAL A 39 -6.58 -2.85 -4.70
C VAL A 39 -7.26 -1.61 -5.26
N GLU A 40 -8.56 -1.45 -4.95
CA GLU A 40 -9.26 -0.22 -5.27
C GLU A 40 -8.85 0.84 -4.23
N ILE A 41 -8.10 1.86 -4.67
CA ILE A 41 -7.41 2.81 -3.79
C ILE A 41 -8.38 3.60 -2.91
N GLN A 42 -9.46 4.12 -3.47
CA GLN A 42 -10.42 4.93 -2.71
C GLN A 42 -11.16 4.09 -1.68
N THR A 43 -11.52 2.87 -2.05
CA THR A 43 -12.18 1.93 -1.15
C THR A 43 -11.26 1.54 0.00
N LEU A 44 -9.98 1.32 -0.29
CA LEU A 44 -9.00 1.03 0.75
C LEU A 44 -8.83 2.21 1.71
N ALA A 45 -8.74 3.43 1.18
CA ALA A 45 -8.61 4.62 2.00
C ALA A 45 -9.81 4.77 2.95
N PHE A 46 -11.02 4.57 2.43
CA PHE A 46 -12.24 4.61 3.25
C PHE A 46 -12.24 3.51 4.31
N ALA A 47 -11.84 2.30 3.93
CA ALA A 47 -11.78 1.16 4.85
C ALA A 47 -10.75 1.40 5.96
N LEU A 48 -9.62 2.01 5.64
CA LEU A 48 -8.61 2.38 6.64
C LEU A 48 -9.15 3.41 7.62
N ASP A 49 -9.85 4.44 7.14
CA ASP A 49 -10.43 5.45 8.00
C ASP A 49 -11.42 4.84 9.00
N SER A 50 -12.11 3.77 8.62
CA SER A 50 -12.98 3.02 9.49
C SER A 50 -12.21 2.12 10.47
N ALA A 51 -11.22 1.40 9.93
CA ALA A 51 -10.49 0.38 10.69
C ALA A 51 -9.61 0.96 11.80
N ILE A 52 -9.12 2.19 11.64
CA ILE A 52 -8.27 2.81 12.66
C ILE A 52 -9.03 3.28 13.90
N LYS A 53 -10.34 3.41 13.80
CA LYS A 53 -11.16 3.85 14.94
C LYS A 53 -11.09 2.86 16.10
N GLY A 54 -10.80 3.37 17.29
CA GLY A 54 -10.65 2.55 18.49
C GLY A 54 -9.33 1.80 18.58
N SER A 55 -8.43 1.99 17.63
CA SER A 55 -7.10 1.36 17.63
C SER A 55 -6.03 2.34 18.09
N LYS A 56 -4.79 1.85 18.20
CA LYS A 56 -3.63 2.71 18.49
C LYS A 56 -3.33 3.69 17.37
N LEU A 57 -3.94 3.51 16.19
CA LEU A 57 -3.78 4.37 15.03
C LEU A 57 -4.88 5.42 14.89
N GLU A 58 -5.79 5.53 15.85
CA GLU A 58 -6.97 6.39 15.72
C GLU A 58 -6.61 7.85 15.42
N LYS A 59 -5.52 8.32 16.00
CA LYS A 59 -5.04 9.70 15.79
C LYS A 59 -3.79 9.74 14.91
N ALA A 60 -3.44 8.63 14.31
CA ALA A 60 -2.25 8.53 13.47
C ALA A 60 -2.44 9.32 12.17
N ARG A 61 -1.37 9.93 11.72
CA ARG A 61 -1.30 10.53 10.40
C ARG A 61 -0.93 9.41 9.42
N ILE A 62 -1.80 9.16 8.46
CA ILE A 62 -1.58 8.12 7.46
C ILE A 62 -1.12 8.77 6.17
N ILE A 63 0.11 8.48 5.77
CA ILE A 63 0.70 8.99 4.54
C ILE A 63 0.65 7.88 3.52
N ARG A 64 0.00 8.15 2.39
CA ARG A 64 -0.18 7.18 1.31
C ARG A 64 0.67 7.60 0.12
N HIS A 65 1.61 6.74 -0.25
CA HIS A 65 2.41 6.91 -1.46
C HIS A 65 1.83 6.02 -2.55
N TYR A 66 1.29 6.63 -3.59
CA TYR A 66 0.73 5.90 -4.70
C TYR A 66 1.81 5.67 -5.75
N ILE A 67 2.07 4.41 -6.02
CA ILE A 67 3.13 4.01 -6.96
C ILE A 67 2.52 3.71 -8.31
N GLU A 68 2.88 4.49 -9.32
CA GLU A 68 2.40 4.28 -10.67
C GLU A 68 2.90 2.95 -11.22
N GLY A 69 2.07 2.32 -12.05
CA GLY A 69 2.45 1.09 -12.71
C GLY A 69 3.49 1.36 -13.78
N GLU A 70 4.47 0.46 -13.86
CA GLU A 70 5.49 0.53 -14.89
C GLU A 70 5.85 -0.88 -15.31
N GLY A 71 5.90 -1.10 -16.60
CA GLY A 71 6.23 -2.38 -17.16
C GLY A 71 7.29 -2.25 -18.24
N GLN A 72 7.90 -3.36 -18.56
CA GLN A 72 8.86 -3.43 -19.66
C GLN A 72 8.41 -4.50 -20.65
N CYS A 73 8.32 -4.14 -21.93
CA CYS A 73 8.00 -5.09 -22.97
C CYS A 73 9.14 -6.10 -23.11
N SER A 74 8.79 -7.40 -23.08
CA SER A 74 9.79 -8.47 -23.23
C SER A 74 10.34 -8.58 -24.65
N ASP A 75 9.60 -8.05 -25.64
CA ASP A 75 10.00 -8.16 -27.04
C ASP A 75 10.86 -7.00 -27.52
N CYS A 76 10.57 -5.76 -27.10
CA CYS A 76 11.30 -4.57 -27.54
C CYS A 76 11.89 -3.73 -26.42
N GLU A 77 11.75 -4.16 -25.18
CA GLU A 77 12.28 -3.51 -23.97
C GLU A 77 11.76 -2.09 -23.70
N THR A 78 10.70 -1.67 -24.39
CA THR A 78 10.07 -0.38 -24.14
C THR A 78 9.42 -0.36 -22.77
N ILE A 79 9.65 0.70 -21.99
CA ILE A 79 9.01 0.88 -20.67
C ILE A 79 7.60 1.43 -20.89
N LEU A 80 6.57 0.72 -20.36
CA LEU A 80 5.19 1.06 -20.67
C LEU A 80 4.19 0.25 -19.84
N PHE A 81 2.90 0.46 -20.15
CA PHE A 81 1.81 -0.45 -19.75
C PHE A 81 1.54 -1.45 -20.88
N SER A 82 0.81 -2.51 -20.57
CA SER A 82 0.41 -3.53 -21.54
C SER A 82 -0.88 -3.12 -22.27
N PRO A 83 -1.04 -3.35 -23.59
CA PRO A 83 -0.02 -3.90 -24.48
C PRO A 83 1.02 -2.86 -24.86
N CYS A 84 2.16 -3.33 -25.38
CA CYS A 84 3.22 -2.43 -25.83
C CYS A 84 2.75 -1.58 -27.02
N PRO A 85 2.71 -0.25 -26.92
CA PRO A 85 2.29 0.58 -28.04
C PRO A 85 3.31 0.61 -29.18
N HIS A 86 4.54 0.18 -28.91
CA HIS A 86 5.61 0.20 -29.89
C HIS A 86 5.59 -1.03 -30.81
N CYS A 87 5.38 -2.23 -30.23
CA CYS A 87 5.38 -3.48 -31.02
C CYS A 87 4.11 -4.30 -30.89
N GLY A 88 3.15 -3.88 -30.05
CA GLY A 88 1.88 -4.57 -29.87
C GLY A 88 1.93 -5.83 -29.02
N SER A 89 3.08 -6.16 -28.45
CA SER A 89 3.22 -7.35 -27.62
C SER A 89 2.45 -7.25 -26.32
N TYR A 90 1.92 -8.38 -25.84
CA TYR A 90 1.32 -8.50 -24.52
C TYR A 90 2.30 -9.08 -23.49
N LEU A 91 3.53 -9.40 -23.91
CA LEU A 91 4.55 -9.97 -23.02
C LEU A 91 5.25 -8.84 -22.28
N VAL A 92 4.59 -8.34 -21.24
CA VAL A 92 5.08 -7.21 -20.45
C VAL A 92 5.47 -7.68 -19.05
N LYS A 93 6.69 -7.34 -18.65
CA LYS A 93 7.19 -7.58 -17.31
C LYS A 93 6.88 -6.36 -16.45
N ILE A 94 6.21 -6.55 -15.32
CA ILE A 94 5.89 -5.47 -14.40
C ILE A 94 7.14 -5.11 -13.59
N LEU A 95 7.56 -3.85 -13.67
CA LEU A 95 8.72 -3.35 -12.95
C LEU A 95 8.33 -2.75 -11.60
N LYS A 96 7.20 -2.04 -11.54
CA LYS A 96 6.68 -1.49 -10.29
C LYS A 96 5.19 -1.22 -10.40
N GLY A 97 4.55 -0.91 -9.30
CA GLY A 97 3.12 -0.61 -9.24
C GLY A 97 2.28 -1.69 -8.59
N LYS A 98 2.89 -2.82 -8.21
CA LYS A 98 2.19 -3.90 -7.51
C LYS A 98 2.35 -3.83 -5.99
N GLU A 99 3.05 -2.84 -5.49
CA GLU A 99 3.35 -2.71 -4.07
C GLU A 99 2.09 -2.49 -3.25
N LEU A 100 2.04 -3.14 -2.11
CA LEU A 100 1.07 -2.87 -1.06
C LEU A 100 1.79 -3.21 0.23
N ARG A 101 2.44 -2.21 0.82
CA ARG A 101 3.30 -2.45 1.98
C ARG A 101 3.37 -1.26 2.92
N MET A 102 3.72 -1.54 4.16
CA MET A 102 4.03 -0.52 5.14
C MET A 102 5.48 -0.08 4.94
N LYS A 103 5.68 1.20 4.68
CA LYS A 103 7.00 1.77 4.49
C LYS A 103 7.65 2.11 5.82
N SER A 104 6.91 2.76 6.71
CA SER A 104 7.41 3.15 8.03
C SER A 104 6.28 3.39 9.02
N ILE A 105 6.61 3.29 10.29
CA ILE A 105 5.72 3.63 11.40
C ILE A 105 6.48 4.53 12.36
N VAL A 106 5.81 5.58 12.84
CA VAL A 106 6.32 6.40 13.94
C VAL A 106 5.46 6.14 15.16
N ILE A 107 6.09 5.70 16.23
CA ILE A 107 5.38 5.32 17.45
C ILE A 107 5.79 6.21 18.62
N LYS A 108 4.92 6.29 19.62
CA LYS A 108 5.19 7.02 20.85
C LYS A 108 5.13 6.04 22.02
N LYS A 109 6.23 5.97 22.74
CA LYS A 109 6.31 5.22 24.00
C LYS A 109 5.94 6.13 25.18
N GLU A 110 5.27 5.56 26.13
CA GLU A 110 5.03 6.22 27.41
C GLU A 110 5.96 5.69 28.47
#